data_23bba3d7ef501ea67bf2b0968c336251
#
_entry.id   23bba3d7ef501ea67bf2b0968c336251
#
_cell.length_a   1.000
_cell.length_b   1.000
_cell.length_c   1.000
_cell.angle_alpha   90.00
_cell.angle_beta   90.00
_cell.angle_gamma   90.00
#
_symmetry.space_group_name_H-M   'P 1'
#
loop_
_entity.id
_entity.type
_entity.pdbx_description
1 polymer ?
#
loop_
_entity_poly.entity_id
_entity_poly.type
_entity_poly.pdbx_seq_one_letter_code
_entity_poly.pdbx_strand_id
1 'polypeptide(L)'
;VDAEGHPLSGIRFLLESSADQVNWQEVSAAETGADGAVCWENLTADGSTYYRVTEVQTAEGMTLLTEPLFVGTLDAGSHDITITACNNAGFALPFTGGTGFTIYILFAALMLCMGVYFCKKSTTKKEN
;
A
#
# COMPACT_ATOMS: atom_id res chain seq x y z
N VAL A 1 0.48 -6.09 -12.35
CA VAL A 1 -0.57 -5.36 -13.09
C VAL A 1 -1.55 -4.74 -12.12
N ASP A 2 -2.30 -3.71 -12.56
CA ASP A 2 -3.45 -3.18 -11.83
C ASP A 2 -4.71 -4.07 -12.02
N ALA A 3 -5.85 -3.63 -11.46
CA ALA A 3 -7.12 -4.35 -11.56
C ALA A 3 -7.67 -4.41 -13.00
N GLU A 4 -7.25 -3.51 -13.87
CA GLU A 4 -7.60 -3.43 -15.28
C GLU A 4 -6.63 -4.20 -16.19
N GLY A 5 -5.53 -4.71 -15.63
CA GLY A 5 -4.51 -5.49 -16.33
C GLY A 5 -3.38 -4.67 -16.95
N HIS A 6 -3.26 -3.38 -16.61
CA HIS A 6 -2.15 -2.56 -17.09
C HIS A 6 -0.86 -2.85 -16.30
N PRO A 7 0.30 -2.79 -16.99
CA PRO A 7 1.58 -3.01 -16.32
C PRO A 7 1.88 -1.92 -15.29
N LEU A 8 2.46 -2.33 -14.16
CA LEU A 8 2.89 -1.44 -13.09
C LEU A 8 4.41 -1.49 -12.95
N SER A 9 5.07 -0.34 -13.05
CA SER A 9 6.51 -0.19 -12.80
C SER A 9 6.80 0.20 -11.37
N GLY A 10 8.04 -0.03 -10.91
CA GLY A 10 8.49 0.37 -9.58
C GLY A 10 8.00 -0.54 -8.44
N ILE A 11 7.45 -1.70 -8.78
CA ILE A 11 7.09 -2.72 -7.79
C ILE A 11 8.32 -3.59 -7.52
N ARG A 12 8.71 -3.73 -6.26
CA ARG A 12 9.85 -4.54 -5.87
C ARG A 12 9.43 -5.88 -5.31
N PHE A 13 9.98 -6.92 -5.90
CA PHE A 13 9.81 -8.30 -5.47
C PHE A 13 11.09 -8.87 -4.89
N LEU A 14 10.94 -9.71 -3.88
CA LEU A 14 12.00 -10.48 -3.25
C LEU A 14 11.82 -11.95 -3.62
N LEU A 15 12.88 -12.54 -4.17
CA LEU A 15 13.00 -13.98 -4.37
C LEU A 15 13.85 -14.57 -3.24
N GLU A 16 13.31 -15.58 -2.59
CA GLU A 16 13.98 -16.31 -1.53
C GLU A 16 13.98 -17.79 -1.84
N SER A 17 14.96 -18.53 -1.31
CA SER A 17 15.05 -19.99 -1.39
C SER A 17 15.12 -20.64 -0.02
N SER A 18 14.67 -21.87 0.08
CA SER A 18 14.72 -22.68 1.30
C SER A 18 14.80 -24.17 0.97
N ALA A 19 15.48 -24.94 1.81
CA ALA A 19 15.48 -26.40 1.75
C ALA A 19 14.36 -27.02 2.59
N ASP A 20 13.79 -26.29 3.55
CA ASP A 20 12.86 -26.80 4.58
C ASP A 20 11.56 -26.01 4.72
N GLN A 21 11.37 -24.97 3.90
CA GLN A 21 10.24 -24.02 3.94
C GLN A 21 10.12 -23.22 5.26
N VAL A 22 11.11 -23.29 6.12
CA VAL A 22 11.17 -22.59 7.41
C VAL A 22 12.24 -21.52 7.39
N ASN A 23 13.45 -21.92 6.97
CA ASN A 23 14.60 -21.04 6.90
C ASN A 23 14.77 -20.52 5.48
N TRP A 24 14.31 -19.28 5.26
CA TRP A 24 14.36 -18.62 3.95
C TRP A 24 15.60 -17.76 3.81
N GLN A 25 16.26 -17.86 2.68
CA GLN A 25 17.44 -17.07 2.33
C GLN A 25 17.15 -16.24 1.08
N GLU A 26 17.50 -14.96 1.13
CA GLU A 26 17.39 -14.08 -0.02
C GLU A 26 18.28 -14.58 -1.17
N VAL A 27 17.69 -14.75 -2.33
CA VAL A 27 18.37 -15.06 -3.59
C VAL A 27 18.63 -13.78 -4.35
N SER A 28 17.59 -12.96 -4.55
CA SER A 28 17.65 -11.71 -5.29
C SER A 28 16.43 -10.86 -5.03
N ALA A 29 16.59 -9.55 -5.15
CA ALA A 29 15.49 -8.61 -5.24
C ALA A 29 15.51 -7.91 -6.61
N ALA A 30 14.35 -7.71 -7.20
CA ALA A 30 14.21 -7.04 -8.48
C ALA A 30 12.98 -6.15 -8.52
N GLU A 31 13.03 -5.12 -9.38
CA GLU A 31 11.98 -4.12 -9.52
C GLU A 31 11.41 -4.16 -10.92
N THR A 32 10.08 -4.03 -11.06
CA THR A 32 9.42 -4.06 -12.36
C THR A 32 9.77 -2.84 -13.20
N GLY A 33 10.08 -3.10 -14.47
CA GLY A 33 10.29 -2.08 -15.48
C GLY A 33 8.98 -1.46 -16.00
N ALA A 34 9.08 -0.70 -17.08
CA ALA A 34 7.93 -0.06 -17.73
C ALA A 34 6.92 -1.07 -18.30
N ASP A 35 7.36 -2.28 -18.58
CA ASP A 35 6.54 -3.41 -19.03
C ASP A 35 5.83 -4.13 -17.87
N GLY A 36 6.09 -3.73 -16.61
CA GLY A 36 5.54 -4.34 -15.43
C GLY A 36 6.09 -5.73 -15.13
N ALA A 37 7.23 -6.11 -15.73
CA ALA A 37 7.80 -7.44 -15.60
C ALA A 37 9.12 -7.44 -14.81
N VAL A 38 9.39 -8.56 -14.15
CA VAL A 38 10.67 -8.91 -13.56
C VAL A 38 10.95 -10.38 -13.88
N CYS A 39 12.21 -10.72 -14.15
CA CYS A 39 12.61 -12.07 -14.47
C CYS A 39 13.82 -12.47 -13.61
N TRP A 40 13.82 -13.70 -13.14
CA TRP A 40 14.96 -14.34 -12.51
C TRP A 40 15.36 -15.57 -13.34
N GLU A 41 16.62 -15.66 -13.68
CA GLU A 41 17.16 -16.71 -14.51
C GLU A 41 18.13 -17.61 -13.73
N ASN A 42 18.41 -18.78 -14.28
CA ASN A 42 19.41 -19.72 -13.75
C ASN A 42 19.13 -20.18 -12.32
N LEU A 43 17.87 -20.32 -11.95
CA LEU A 43 17.48 -20.87 -10.66
C LEU A 43 17.72 -22.39 -10.64
N THR A 44 18.05 -22.91 -9.45
CA THR A 44 18.22 -24.36 -9.24
C THR A 44 16.87 -25.07 -9.41
N ALA A 45 16.80 -25.99 -10.36
CA ALA A 45 15.61 -26.77 -10.68
C ALA A 45 15.83 -28.25 -10.36
N ASP A 46 16.05 -28.58 -9.08
CA ASP A 46 16.36 -29.91 -8.56
C ASP A 46 15.15 -30.62 -7.92
N GLY A 47 13.99 -29.97 -7.91
CA GLY A 47 12.77 -30.49 -7.29
C GLY A 47 12.78 -30.48 -5.76
N SER A 48 13.88 -30.05 -5.13
CA SER A 48 14.05 -30.06 -3.67
C SER A 48 14.24 -28.67 -3.07
N THR A 49 14.73 -27.72 -3.85
CA THR A 49 14.88 -26.32 -3.44
C THR A 49 13.54 -25.61 -3.60
N TYR A 50 13.00 -25.13 -2.48
CA TYR A 50 11.78 -24.30 -2.48
C TYR A 50 12.13 -22.84 -2.78
N TYR A 51 11.29 -22.20 -3.55
CA TYR A 51 11.35 -20.77 -3.84
C TYR A 51 10.08 -20.07 -3.36
N ARG A 52 10.24 -18.81 -2.94
CA ARG A 52 9.15 -17.93 -2.56
C ARG A 52 9.37 -16.56 -3.20
N VAL A 53 8.31 -16.01 -3.79
CA VAL A 53 8.29 -14.64 -4.32
C VAL A 53 7.31 -13.83 -3.51
N THR A 54 7.79 -12.74 -2.92
CA THR A 54 6.98 -11.80 -2.13
C THR A 54 7.15 -10.39 -2.66
N GLU A 55 6.08 -9.62 -2.63
CA GLU A 55 6.15 -8.19 -2.89
C GLU A 55 6.63 -7.47 -1.63
N VAL A 56 7.69 -6.69 -1.75
CA VAL A 56 8.29 -5.93 -0.63
C VAL A 56 8.10 -4.43 -0.76
N GLN A 57 7.74 -3.96 -1.96
CA GLN A 57 7.39 -2.58 -2.22
C GLN A 57 6.40 -2.52 -3.38
N THR A 58 5.31 -1.79 -3.20
CA THR A 58 4.29 -1.59 -4.23
C THR A 58 4.43 -0.24 -4.93
N ALA A 59 3.72 -0.04 -6.04
CA ALA A 59 3.63 1.24 -6.73
C ALA A 59 2.82 2.25 -5.91
N GLU A 60 3.06 3.55 -6.15
CA GLU A 60 2.35 4.63 -5.46
C GLU A 60 0.84 4.52 -5.67
N GLY A 61 0.09 4.63 -4.59
CA GLY A 61 -1.37 4.53 -4.61
C GLY A 61 -1.94 3.12 -4.68
N MET A 62 -1.08 2.08 -4.68
CA MET A 62 -1.49 0.68 -4.68
C MET A 62 -1.36 0.05 -3.28
N THR A 63 -2.04 -1.07 -3.07
CA THR A 63 -1.97 -1.84 -1.83
C THR A 63 -0.91 -2.93 -1.98
N LEU A 64 0.02 -3.00 -1.02
CA LEU A 64 1.03 -4.04 -0.94
C LEU A 64 0.38 -5.42 -0.78
N LEU A 65 0.82 -6.39 -1.57
CA LEU A 65 0.43 -7.79 -1.41
C LEU A 65 1.25 -8.42 -0.28
N THR A 66 0.57 -8.83 0.78
CA THR A 66 1.21 -9.39 1.98
C THR A 66 1.45 -10.89 1.92
N GLU A 67 0.70 -11.57 1.06
CA GLU A 67 0.86 -13.02 0.86
C GLU A 67 1.88 -13.30 -0.25
N PRO A 68 2.69 -14.36 -0.13
CA PRO A 68 3.60 -14.77 -1.19
C PRO A 68 2.83 -15.07 -2.49
N LEU A 69 3.35 -14.55 -3.60
CA LEU A 69 2.80 -14.80 -4.93
C LEU A 69 3.10 -16.21 -5.44
N PHE A 70 4.18 -16.77 -4.98
CA PHE A 70 4.62 -18.11 -5.31
C PHE A 70 5.29 -18.75 -4.11
N VAL A 71 4.98 -20.01 -3.87
CA VAL A 71 5.73 -20.91 -2.98
C VAL A 71 5.76 -22.30 -3.63
N GLY A 72 6.94 -22.78 -3.98
CA GLY A 72 7.05 -24.07 -4.64
C GLY A 72 8.47 -24.45 -5.04
N THR A 73 8.62 -25.62 -5.63
CA THR A 73 9.90 -26.09 -6.17
C THR A 73 9.92 -25.99 -7.69
N LEU A 74 11.12 -25.89 -8.24
CA LEU A 74 11.37 -26.00 -9.67
C LEU A 74 11.99 -27.36 -9.95
N ASP A 75 11.52 -28.07 -10.95
CA ASP A 75 12.11 -29.32 -11.42
C ASP A 75 12.74 -29.16 -12.80
N ALA A 76 13.47 -30.17 -13.24
CA ALA A 76 14.18 -30.12 -14.53
C ALA A 76 13.26 -30.01 -15.76
N GLY A 77 11.97 -30.16 -15.60
CA GLY A 77 10.94 -29.95 -16.62
C GLY A 77 10.30 -28.55 -16.56
N SER A 78 10.60 -27.78 -15.51
CA SER A 78 10.09 -26.41 -15.35
C SER A 78 10.97 -25.47 -16.17
N HIS A 79 10.46 -24.98 -17.32
CA HIS A 79 11.21 -24.05 -18.16
C HIS A 79 10.86 -22.61 -17.81
N ASP A 80 9.66 -22.17 -18.11
CA ASP A 80 9.25 -20.79 -17.86
C ASP A 80 8.01 -20.76 -16.98
N ILE A 81 8.16 -20.27 -15.74
CA ILE A 81 7.02 -20.06 -14.84
C ILE A 81 6.70 -18.57 -14.81
N THR A 82 5.51 -18.21 -15.27
CA THR A 82 5.00 -16.85 -15.22
C THR A 82 3.99 -16.72 -14.09
N ILE A 83 4.18 -15.74 -13.22
CA ILE A 83 3.29 -15.41 -12.11
C ILE A 83 2.78 -13.99 -12.34
N THR A 84 1.47 -13.80 -12.29
CA THR A 84 0.87 -12.48 -12.42
C THR A 84 0.44 -11.98 -11.03
N ALA A 85 1.05 -10.88 -10.60
CA ALA A 85 0.64 -10.12 -9.42
C ALA A 85 -0.41 -9.08 -9.83
N CYS A 86 -1.54 -9.04 -9.12
CA CYS A 86 -2.57 -8.03 -9.32
C CYS A 86 -2.65 -7.14 -8.07
N ASN A 87 -2.22 -5.88 -8.22
CA ASN A 87 -2.27 -4.89 -7.15
C ASN A 87 -3.54 -4.04 -7.30
N ASN A 88 -4.28 -3.91 -6.22
CA ASN A 88 -5.45 -3.07 -6.19
C ASN A 88 -5.09 -1.65 -5.74
N ALA A 89 -5.84 -0.67 -6.21
CA ALA A 89 -5.70 0.69 -5.72
C ALA A 89 -5.91 0.73 -4.20
N GLY A 90 -5.00 1.41 -3.50
CA GLY A 90 -5.12 1.62 -2.07
C GLY A 90 -6.35 2.48 -1.76
N PHE A 91 -7.01 2.21 -0.65
CA PHE A 91 -8.11 3.04 -0.18
C PHE A 91 -7.54 4.38 0.32
N ALA A 92 -7.66 5.42 -0.47
CA ALA A 92 -7.39 6.77 -0.01
C ALA A 92 -8.51 7.17 0.95
N LEU A 93 -8.21 7.23 2.25
CA LEU A 93 -9.13 7.84 3.21
C LEU A 93 -9.38 9.28 2.76
N PRO A 94 -10.65 9.70 2.61
CA PRO A 94 -10.93 11.09 2.31
C PRO A 94 -10.27 11.95 3.40
N PHE A 95 -9.52 12.94 2.97
CA PHE A 95 -8.80 13.85 3.87
C PHE A 95 -9.82 14.66 4.66
N THR A 96 -10.25 14.13 5.82
CA THR A 96 -11.24 14.78 6.70
C THR A 96 -10.67 15.99 7.44
N GLY A 97 -9.37 16.30 7.26
CA GLY A 97 -8.66 17.45 7.83
C GLY A 97 -8.52 18.67 6.90
N GLY A 98 -9.25 18.70 5.78
CA GLY A 98 -9.22 19.85 4.86
C GLY A 98 -9.90 21.10 5.42
N THR A 99 -9.85 22.19 4.64
CA THR A 99 -10.39 23.54 4.92
C THR A 99 -11.78 23.59 5.54
N GLY A 100 -12.58 22.52 5.41
CA GLY A 100 -13.89 22.39 6.05
C GLY A 100 -13.86 22.48 7.57
N PHE A 101 -12.88 21.83 8.23
CA PHE A 101 -12.77 21.83 9.68
C PHE A 101 -12.43 23.25 10.22
N THR A 102 -11.61 23.99 9.51
CA THR A 102 -11.25 25.38 9.86
C THR A 102 -12.48 26.30 9.81
N ILE A 103 -13.37 26.12 8.84
CA ILE A 103 -14.61 26.89 8.73
C ILE A 103 -15.53 26.62 9.92
N TYR A 104 -15.67 25.39 10.35
CA TYR A 104 -16.50 25.04 11.52
C TYR A 104 -15.95 25.62 12.82
N ILE A 105 -14.61 25.63 13.01
CA ILE A 105 -13.97 26.26 14.18
C ILE A 105 -14.22 27.77 14.16
N LEU A 106 -14.08 28.44 13.02
CA LEU A 106 -14.36 29.88 12.88
C LEU A 106 -15.82 30.20 13.18
N PHE A 107 -16.77 29.38 12.69
CA PHE A 107 -18.20 29.56 12.97
C PHE A 107 -18.52 29.39 14.47
N ALA A 108 -17.95 28.35 15.11
CA ALA A 108 -18.12 28.13 16.54
C ALA A 108 -17.56 29.27 17.39
N ALA A 109 -16.39 29.80 17.04
CA ALA A 109 -15.78 30.95 17.70
C ALA A 109 -16.64 32.22 17.55
N LEU A 110 -17.18 32.46 16.35
CA LEU A 110 -18.07 33.60 16.08
C LEU A 110 -19.34 33.52 16.92
N MET A 111 -19.97 32.34 17.01
CA MET A 111 -21.19 32.13 17.81
C MET A 111 -20.93 32.33 19.30
N LEU A 112 -19.78 31.88 19.82
CA LEU A 112 -19.37 32.13 21.20
C LEU A 112 -19.18 33.62 21.49
N CYS A 113 -18.52 34.36 20.60
CA CYS A 113 -18.32 35.81 20.73
C CYS A 113 -19.68 36.56 20.72
N MET A 114 -20.59 36.20 19.84
CA MET A 114 -21.94 36.77 19.81
C MET A 114 -22.71 36.46 21.08
N GLY A 115 -22.65 35.24 21.59
CA GLY A 115 -23.31 34.85 22.85
C GLY A 115 -22.81 35.68 24.02
N VAL A 116 -21.50 35.85 24.18
CA VAL A 116 -20.91 36.70 25.25
C VAL A 116 -21.32 38.17 25.10
N TYR A 117 -21.34 38.69 23.87
CA TYR A 117 -21.77 40.07 23.60
C TYR A 117 -23.22 40.30 24.03
N PHE A 118 -24.15 39.41 23.66
CA PHE A 118 -25.57 39.54 24.04
C PHE A 118 -25.78 39.36 25.54
N CYS A 119 -25.07 38.44 26.21
CA CYS A 119 -25.13 38.30 27.68
C CYS A 119 -24.69 39.60 28.36
N LYS A 120 -23.57 40.18 27.95
CA LYS A 120 -23.06 41.42 28.54
C LYS A 120 -24.00 42.62 28.32
N LYS A 121 -24.61 42.74 27.12
CA LYS A 121 -25.61 43.78 26.81
C LYS A 121 -26.90 43.62 27.60
N SER A 122 -27.32 42.38 27.88
CA SER A 122 -28.51 42.11 28.70
C SER A 122 -28.29 42.49 30.17
N THR A 123 -27.08 42.32 30.71
CA THR A 123 -26.76 42.64 32.11
C THR A 123 -26.73 44.17 32.33
N THR A 124 -26.17 44.92 31.36
CA THR A 124 -26.10 46.40 31.43
C THR A 124 -27.47 47.06 31.35
N LYS A 125 -28.51 46.41 30.80
CA LYS A 125 -29.86 46.97 30.68
C LYS A 125 -30.73 46.77 31.94
N LYS A 126 -30.25 45.98 32.94
CA LYS A 126 -30.93 45.74 34.21
C LYS A 126 -30.50 46.69 35.34
N GLU A 127 -29.44 47.50 35.12
CA GLU A 127 -28.92 48.42 36.14
C GLU A 127 -29.31 49.89 35.93
N ASN A 128 -30.24 50.22 34.98
CA ASN A 128 -30.76 51.55 34.72
C ASN A 128 -32.23 51.65 34.98
#